data_dbe404499f6dea99aacfc5d3457cd5d8
#
_entry.id   dbe404499f6dea99aacfc5d3457cd5d8
#
_cell.length_a   1.000
_cell.length_b   1.000
_cell.length_c   1.000
_cell.angle_alpha   90.00
_cell.angle_beta   90.00
_cell.angle_gamma   90.00
#
_symmetry.space_group_name_H-M   'P 1'
#
loop_
_entity.id
_entity.type
_entity.pdbx_description
1 polymer ?
#
loop_
_entity_poly.entity_id
_entity_poly.type
_entity_poly.pdbx_seq_one_letter_code
_entity_poly.pdbx_strand_id
1 'polypeptide(L)'
;MADHHPADGNIFVYTGGRAPHHVINVIIDQSITVIDPRAFEGCLVESVACHDELERIEERAFAECRALKKIKLPGVKVICSSAFYFSGVMDVEFGDKLVTIELQAFKSCSRLKRVRMPSVRNIGMDAFRDCSDLEYVELSEELQRISNNAFDSCMSLKHITIPLKQNMIMDDVFFRCRQLTAVDLAGGVQKIVSYLHFESWKNEMNERINQINQVLPNTPSYRKSSVIREWIESIDSRMRYYKFEHYRLLQEATTLLELALWKAKLDEDDKKNMPDDFSKGKANIATTNVDDERKYNRITSGASIVIKNILPFLELP
;
A
#
# COMPACT_ATOMS: atom_id res chain seq x y z
N MET A 1 -7.60 45.41 46.69
CA MET A 1 -8.06 44.09 46.28
C MET A 1 -8.33 44.17 44.80
N ALA A 2 -7.41 43.72 44.00
CA ALA A 2 -7.53 43.70 42.54
C ALA A 2 -7.78 42.24 42.13
N ASP A 3 -8.99 42.02 41.62
CA ASP A 3 -9.38 40.73 41.03
C ASP A 3 -8.52 40.45 39.81
N HIS A 4 -7.58 39.54 39.96
CA HIS A 4 -6.91 38.93 38.81
C HIS A 4 -7.86 37.87 38.25
N HIS A 5 -8.55 38.23 37.18
CA HIS A 5 -9.11 37.24 36.24
C HIS A 5 -7.98 36.53 35.54
N PRO A 6 -7.89 35.20 35.62
CA PRO A 6 -6.97 34.42 34.77
C PRO A 6 -7.67 34.13 33.44
N ALA A 7 -7.61 35.08 32.51
CA ALA A 7 -8.14 34.90 31.15
C ALA A 7 -7.05 34.66 30.10
N ASP A 8 -5.79 34.44 30.52
CA ASP A 8 -4.72 33.96 29.61
C ASP A 8 -4.40 32.52 30.00
N GLY A 9 -4.88 31.55 29.22
CA GLY A 9 -4.53 30.15 29.38
C GLY A 9 -3.01 30.01 29.41
N ASN A 10 -2.48 29.57 30.56
CA ASN A 10 -1.05 29.48 30.87
C ASN A 10 -0.35 28.64 29.81
N ILE A 11 0.22 29.27 28.79
CA ILE A 11 0.96 28.61 27.71
C ILE A 11 2.39 28.37 28.20
N PHE A 12 2.80 27.11 28.18
CA PHE A 12 4.17 26.70 28.48
C PHE A 12 4.95 26.53 27.17
N VAL A 13 6.05 27.25 27.00
CA VAL A 13 6.96 27.08 25.87
C VAL A 13 8.01 26.03 26.25
N TYR A 14 8.02 24.92 25.55
CA TYR A 14 8.98 23.84 25.76
C TYR A 14 10.28 24.13 25.01
N THR A 15 11.36 24.23 25.77
CA THR A 15 12.73 24.50 25.28
C THR A 15 13.73 23.37 25.62
N GLY A 16 13.20 22.20 25.98
CA GLY A 16 13.98 21.02 26.36
C GLY A 16 13.79 20.61 27.83
N GLY A 17 14.25 19.41 28.15
CA GLY A 17 14.20 18.84 29.49
C GLY A 17 12.82 18.34 29.92
N ARG A 18 12.57 18.27 31.22
CA ARG A 18 11.29 17.81 31.78
C ARG A 18 10.35 18.96 32.08
N ALA A 19 9.15 18.91 31.54
CA ALA A 19 8.11 19.92 31.79
C ALA A 19 7.53 19.79 33.20
N PRO A 20 7.04 20.91 33.81
CA PRO A 20 6.28 20.87 35.05
C PRO A 20 5.00 20.06 34.89
N HIS A 21 4.63 19.28 35.92
CA HIS A 21 3.48 18.34 35.85
C HIS A 21 2.13 19.04 35.55
N HIS A 22 1.97 20.29 35.97
CA HIS A 22 0.71 21.06 35.88
C HIS A 22 0.50 21.82 34.55
N VAL A 23 1.42 21.66 33.58
CA VAL A 23 1.28 22.33 32.26
C VAL A 23 0.07 21.79 31.51
N ILE A 24 -0.71 22.72 30.92
CA ILE A 24 -1.95 22.41 30.20
C ILE A 24 -1.78 22.61 28.70
N ASN A 25 -1.36 23.80 28.30
CA ASN A 25 -1.17 24.17 26.91
C ASN A 25 0.34 24.33 26.63
N VAL A 26 0.85 23.63 25.63
CA VAL A 26 2.28 23.60 25.31
C VAL A 26 2.50 24.08 23.89
N ILE A 27 3.51 24.93 23.72
CA ILE A 27 4.08 25.24 22.40
C ILE A 27 5.50 24.70 22.39
N ILE A 28 5.84 23.92 21.39
CA ILE A 28 7.23 23.45 21.17
C ILE A 28 8.00 24.58 20.50
N ASP A 29 9.10 25.01 21.14
CA ASP A 29 9.96 26.07 20.59
C ASP A 29 10.57 25.64 19.24
N GLN A 30 10.70 26.60 18.31
CA GLN A 30 11.18 26.37 16.95
C GLN A 30 12.60 25.77 16.88
N SER A 31 13.40 25.92 17.92
CA SER A 31 14.76 25.35 18.03
C SER A 31 14.75 23.86 18.38
N ILE A 32 13.60 23.32 18.81
CA ILE A 32 13.47 21.93 19.29
C ILE A 32 13.14 21.01 18.10
N THR A 33 14.06 20.16 17.73
CA THR A 33 13.84 19.11 16.74
C THR A 33 13.51 17.75 17.35
N VAL A 34 13.74 17.60 18.66
CA VAL A 34 13.52 16.36 19.43
C VAL A 34 12.84 16.69 20.75
N ILE A 35 11.74 16.01 21.07
CA ILE A 35 11.17 16.05 22.42
C ILE A 35 11.87 15.01 23.27
N ASP A 36 12.45 15.44 24.39
CA ASP A 36 13.27 14.62 25.26
C ASP A 36 12.53 13.42 25.87
N PRO A 37 13.25 12.36 26.27
CA PRO A 37 12.64 11.23 26.98
C PRO A 37 11.89 11.71 28.23
N ARG A 38 10.64 11.24 28.39
CA ARG A 38 9.76 11.52 29.52
C ARG A 38 9.47 13.01 29.76
N ALA A 39 9.63 13.86 28.74
CA ALA A 39 9.49 15.31 28.84
C ALA A 39 8.16 15.73 29.49
N PHE A 40 7.06 15.08 29.12
CA PHE A 40 5.71 15.37 29.60
C PHE A 40 5.06 14.17 30.30
N GLU A 41 5.84 13.17 30.72
CA GLU A 41 5.29 11.96 31.34
C GLU A 41 4.41 12.29 32.56
N GLY A 42 3.13 11.83 32.51
CA GLY A 42 2.14 12.05 33.54
C GLY A 42 1.64 13.49 33.67
N CYS A 43 2.02 14.41 32.77
CA CYS A 43 1.58 15.79 32.81
C CYS A 43 0.08 15.95 32.45
N LEU A 44 -0.53 17.06 32.95
CA LEU A 44 -1.94 17.40 32.68
C LEU A 44 -2.14 18.07 31.32
N VAL A 45 -1.23 17.87 30.37
CA VAL A 45 -1.24 18.49 29.05
C VAL A 45 -2.50 18.13 28.29
N GLU A 46 -3.24 19.14 27.83
CA GLU A 46 -4.43 19.00 26.98
C GLU A 46 -4.14 19.27 25.51
N SER A 47 -3.24 20.22 25.22
CA SER A 47 -2.88 20.61 23.86
C SER A 47 -1.39 20.83 23.70
N VAL A 48 -0.86 20.44 22.52
CA VAL A 48 0.54 20.63 22.12
C VAL A 48 0.56 21.19 20.71
N ALA A 49 1.17 22.35 20.52
CA ALA A 49 1.46 22.90 19.21
C ALA A 49 2.87 22.55 18.79
N CYS A 50 3.00 21.70 17.77
CA CYS A 50 4.27 21.31 17.16
C CYS A 50 4.44 22.00 15.80
N HIS A 51 5.69 22.16 15.37
CA HIS A 51 6.09 22.72 14.09
C HIS A 51 6.71 21.66 13.17
N ASP A 52 6.96 22.01 11.90
CA ASP A 52 7.41 21.08 10.85
C ASP A 52 8.86 20.60 11.01
N GLU A 53 9.66 21.28 11.81
CA GLU A 53 11.06 20.92 12.10
C GLU A 53 11.20 19.94 13.27
N LEU A 54 10.10 19.65 14.01
CA LEU A 54 10.10 18.62 15.04
C LEU A 54 10.18 17.25 14.39
N GLU A 55 11.29 16.55 14.54
CA GLU A 55 11.56 15.29 13.84
C GLU A 55 11.32 14.04 14.68
N ARG A 56 11.45 14.16 16.03
CA ARG A 56 11.47 12.97 16.87
C ARG A 56 10.79 13.19 18.22
N ILE A 57 10.02 12.19 18.64
CA ILE A 57 9.42 12.13 19.97
C ILE A 57 10.03 10.96 20.70
N GLU A 58 10.79 11.25 21.75
CA GLU A 58 11.58 10.26 22.49
C GLU A 58 10.73 9.39 23.42
N GLU A 59 11.42 8.38 24.01
CA GLU A 59 10.81 7.37 24.86
C GLU A 59 9.96 8.00 25.97
N ARG A 60 8.68 7.55 26.08
CA ARG A 60 7.72 7.97 27.09
C ARG A 60 7.46 9.49 27.17
N ALA A 61 7.79 10.24 26.13
CA ALA A 61 7.69 11.71 26.12
C ALA A 61 6.29 12.22 26.54
N PHE A 62 5.21 11.59 26.09
CA PHE A 62 3.82 11.88 26.41
C PHE A 62 3.11 10.69 27.10
N ALA A 63 3.88 9.78 27.71
CA ALA A 63 3.27 8.66 28.42
C ALA A 63 2.38 9.18 29.59
N GLU A 64 1.21 8.56 29.75
CA GLU A 64 0.26 8.88 30.80
C GLU A 64 -0.30 10.33 30.78
N CYS A 65 -0.12 11.06 29.68
CA CYS A 65 -0.78 12.35 29.45
C CYS A 65 -2.29 12.13 29.20
N ARG A 66 -3.04 11.80 30.24
CA ARG A 66 -4.46 11.38 30.15
C ARG A 66 -5.41 12.49 29.70
N ALA A 67 -5.00 13.76 29.85
CA ALA A 67 -5.77 14.92 29.44
C ALA A 67 -5.55 15.30 27.96
N LEU A 68 -4.49 14.78 27.31
CA LEU A 68 -4.14 15.07 25.92
C LEU A 68 -5.24 14.56 24.98
N LYS A 69 -5.87 15.47 24.23
CA LYS A 69 -6.99 15.16 23.34
C LYS A 69 -6.57 15.04 21.90
N LYS A 70 -5.75 16.00 21.46
CA LYS A 70 -5.33 16.10 20.05
C LYS A 70 -3.88 16.54 19.95
N ILE A 71 -3.16 16.01 18.98
CA ILE A 71 -1.81 16.43 18.64
C ILE A 71 -1.60 16.36 17.13
N LYS A 72 -0.89 17.36 16.57
CA LYS A 72 -0.45 17.39 15.18
C LYS A 72 1.05 17.24 15.12
N LEU A 73 1.54 16.32 14.30
CA LEU A 73 2.93 15.93 14.19
C LEU A 73 3.42 16.02 12.73
N PRO A 74 3.42 17.22 12.12
CA PRO A 74 3.63 17.39 10.70
C PRO A 74 5.06 17.02 10.24
N GLY A 75 6.07 17.28 11.10
CA GLY A 75 7.49 17.05 10.81
C GLY A 75 8.04 15.72 11.32
N VAL A 76 7.31 15.04 12.20
CA VAL A 76 7.85 13.89 12.94
C VAL A 76 8.13 12.71 12.02
N LYS A 77 9.36 12.19 12.11
CA LYS A 77 9.87 11.02 11.38
C LYS A 77 9.81 9.74 12.21
N VAL A 78 10.05 9.86 13.52
CA VAL A 78 10.11 8.71 14.44
C VAL A 78 9.35 9.00 15.73
N ILE A 79 8.50 8.06 16.11
CA ILE A 79 7.82 8.02 17.41
C ILE A 79 8.44 6.86 18.18
N CYS A 80 9.20 7.18 19.23
CA CYS A 80 9.97 6.21 19.99
C CYS A 80 9.11 5.37 20.94
N SER A 81 9.75 4.41 21.57
CA SER A 81 9.10 3.40 22.41
C SER A 81 8.26 4.04 23.52
N SER A 82 7.01 3.59 23.63
CA SER A 82 6.06 4.05 24.66
C SER A 82 5.78 5.56 24.67
N ALA A 83 6.09 6.32 23.59
CA ALA A 83 6.00 7.77 23.58
C ALA A 83 4.64 8.32 24.04
N PHE A 84 3.54 7.65 23.68
CA PHE A 84 2.14 8.00 24.07
C PHE A 84 1.47 6.90 24.92
N TYR A 85 2.26 6.05 25.59
CA TYR A 85 1.74 4.97 26.40
C TYR A 85 0.70 5.45 27.42
N PHE A 86 -0.53 4.85 27.43
CA PHE A 86 -1.63 5.26 28.31
C PHE A 86 -2.05 6.74 28.20
N SER A 87 -1.77 7.40 27.07
CA SER A 87 -2.23 8.78 26.87
C SER A 87 -3.73 8.84 26.53
N GLY A 88 -4.34 9.97 26.83
CA GLY A 88 -5.76 10.22 26.54
C GLY A 88 -6.04 10.64 25.10
N VAL A 89 -5.05 10.59 24.22
CA VAL A 89 -5.14 11.09 22.85
C VAL A 89 -6.27 10.42 22.08
N MET A 90 -7.11 11.29 21.45
CA MET A 90 -8.27 10.87 20.64
C MET A 90 -8.01 11.03 19.15
N ASP A 91 -7.17 12.00 18.80
CA ASP A 91 -6.88 12.36 17.41
C ASP A 91 -5.40 12.71 17.26
N VAL A 92 -4.73 12.01 16.32
CA VAL A 92 -3.33 12.27 15.97
C VAL A 92 -3.25 12.51 14.48
N GLU A 93 -2.81 13.70 14.10
CA GLU A 93 -2.54 14.06 12.71
C GLU A 93 -1.05 13.89 12.41
N PHE A 94 -0.69 12.86 11.67
CA PHE A 94 0.68 12.66 11.17
C PHE A 94 0.87 13.39 9.84
N GLY A 95 2.08 13.94 9.65
CA GLY A 95 2.54 14.42 8.35
C GLY A 95 2.99 13.28 7.43
N ASP A 96 3.55 13.65 6.30
CA ASP A 96 4.09 12.74 5.27
C ASP A 96 5.55 12.31 5.53
N LYS A 97 6.13 12.74 6.65
CA LYS A 97 7.52 12.43 7.04
C LYS A 97 7.64 11.24 8.00
N LEU A 98 6.52 10.73 8.57
CA LEU A 98 6.55 9.65 9.57
C LEU A 98 6.97 8.33 8.95
N VAL A 99 8.11 7.79 9.41
CA VAL A 99 8.70 6.54 8.90
C VAL A 99 8.51 5.38 9.89
N THR A 100 8.71 5.65 11.19
CA THR A 100 8.74 4.57 12.19
C THR A 100 7.92 4.92 13.43
N ILE A 101 7.11 3.94 13.84
CA ILE A 101 6.44 3.90 15.14
C ILE A 101 7.03 2.71 15.89
N GLU A 102 7.70 2.97 17.02
CA GLU A 102 8.42 1.96 17.77
C GLU A 102 7.53 1.16 18.75
N LEU A 103 8.18 0.30 19.54
CA LEU A 103 7.57 -0.57 20.55
C LEU A 103 6.59 0.21 21.44
N GLN A 104 5.33 -0.27 21.55
CA GLN A 104 4.32 0.24 22.48
C GLN A 104 4.02 1.76 22.36
N ALA A 105 4.37 2.40 21.26
CA ALA A 105 4.33 3.86 21.14
C ALA A 105 2.96 4.48 21.49
N PHE A 106 1.84 3.83 21.10
CA PHE A 106 0.46 4.23 21.40
C PHE A 106 -0.29 3.15 22.21
N LYS A 107 0.43 2.24 22.88
CA LYS A 107 -0.25 1.20 23.64
C LYS A 107 -1.16 1.78 24.72
N SER A 108 -2.38 1.23 24.78
CA SER A 108 -3.44 1.63 25.70
C SER A 108 -3.90 3.10 25.52
N CYS A 109 -3.76 3.68 24.33
CA CYS A 109 -4.44 4.91 23.95
C CYS A 109 -5.91 4.57 23.63
N SER A 110 -6.68 4.23 24.67
CA SER A 110 -8.02 3.63 24.54
C SER A 110 -9.04 4.54 23.87
N ARG A 111 -8.80 5.87 23.81
CA ARG A 111 -9.69 6.87 23.22
C ARG A 111 -9.34 7.23 21.77
N LEU A 112 -8.25 6.71 21.22
CA LEU A 112 -7.79 6.95 19.84
C LEU A 112 -8.78 6.31 18.86
N LYS A 113 -9.33 7.10 17.92
CA LYS A 113 -10.43 6.66 17.04
C LYS A 113 -9.97 6.32 15.63
N ARG A 114 -9.10 7.14 15.07
CA ARG A 114 -8.64 7.02 13.69
C ARG A 114 -7.17 7.32 13.60
N VAL A 115 -6.49 6.58 12.71
CA VAL A 115 -5.07 6.82 12.45
C VAL A 115 -4.83 6.72 10.95
N ARG A 116 -4.23 7.78 10.39
CA ARG A 116 -3.79 7.82 9.00
C ARG A 116 -2.28 8.03 8.97
N MET A 117 -1.56 7.10 8.35
CA MET A 117 -0.11 7.06 8.33
C MET A 117 0.41 6.94 6.89
N PRO A 118 0.43 8.05 6.11
CA PRO A 118 0.62 8.02 4.65
C PRO A 118 2.03 7.61 4.21
N SER A 119 3.03 7.65 5.10
CA SER A 119 4.43 7.39 4.78
C SER A 119 5.12 6.37 5.69
N VAL A 120 4.37 5.82 6.68
CA VAL A 120 4.94 4.86 7.64
C VAL A 120 5.48 3.61 6.94
N ARG A 121 6.68 3.18 7.36
CA ARG A 121 7.33 1.95 6.88
C ARG A 121 7.35 0.85 7.92
N ASN A 122 7.49 1.19 9.20
CA ASN A 122 7.61 0.20 10.26
C ASN A 122 6.69 0.52 11.43
N ILE A 123 5.90 -0.47 11.84
CA ILE A 123 5.07 -0.43 13.04
C ILE A 123 5.60 -1.47 14.02
N GLY A 124 6.03 -1.03 15.19
CA GLY A 124 6.65 -1.82 16.24
C GLY A 124 5.68 -2.78 16.95
N MET A 125 6.25 -3.65 17.76
CA MET A 125 5.47 -4.59 18.59
C MET A 125 4.57 -3.81 19.56
N ASP A 126 3.33 -4.29 19.73
CA ASP A 126 2.32 -3.68 20.62
C ASP A 126 2.04 -2.19 20.33
N ALA A 127 2.42 -1.63 19.18
CA ALA A 127 2.42 -0.18 18.96
C ALA A 127 1.08 0.48 19.22
N PHE A 128 -0.04 -0.16 18.84
CA PHE A 128 -1.43 0.29 19.06
C PHE A 128 -2.23 -0.73 19.88
N ARG A 129 -1.56 -1.60 20.63
CA ARG A 129 -2.26 -2.60 21.46
C ARG A 129 -3.16 -1.92 22.47
N ASP A 130 -4.35 -2.49 22.72
CA ASP A 130 -5.37 -1.98 23.62
C ASP A 130 -5.91 -0.57 23.27
N CYS A 131 -5.82 -0.13 22.02
CA CYS A 131 -6.52 1.04 21.50
C CYS A 131 -7.98 0.66 21.23
N SER A 132 -8.79 0.56 22.30
CA SER A 132 -10.11 -0.08 22.25
C SER A 132 -11.11 0.65 21.35
N ASP A 133 -11.04 2.00 21.26
CA ASP A 133 -11.94 2.83 20.45
C ASP A 133 -11.43 3.03 19.01
N LEU A 134 -10.28 2.45 18.63
CA LEU A 134 -9.72 2.59 17.29
C LEU A 134 -10.62 1.89 16.28
N GLU A 135 -11.25 2.67 15.39
CA GLU A 135 -12.20 2.17 14.38
C GLU A 135 -11.59 2.03 12.99
N TYR A 136 -10.66 2.91 12.63
CA TYR A 136 -10.14 3.03 11.28
C TYR A 136 -8.63 3.25 11.26
N VAL A 137 -7.93 2.47 10.42
CA VAL A 137 -6.49 2.58 10.21
C VAL A 137 -6.19 2.65 8.72
N GLU A 138 -5.48 3.69 8.29
CA GLU A 138 -5.00 3.84 6.92
C GLU A 138 -3.47 3.80 6.91
N LEU A 139 -2.91 2.76 6.27
CA LEU A 139 -1.48 2.54 6.15
C LEU A 139 -0.97 2.91 4.77
N SER A 140 0.31 3.25 4.72
CA SER A 140 1.03 3.67 3.54
C SER A 140 1.31 2.51 2.58
N GLU A 141 1.44 2.80 1.29
CA GLU A 141 1.99 1.86 0.29
C GLU A 141 3.47 1.54 0.57
N GLU A 142 4.17 2.43 1.29
CA GLU A 142 5.58 2.26 1.67
C GLU A 142 5.78 1.30 2.84
N LEU A 143 4.69 0.87 3.49
CA LEU A 143 4.76 -0.01 4.66
C LEU A 143 5.55 -1.28 4.35
N GLN A 144 6.50 -1.62 5.22
CA GLN A 144 7.37 -2.78 5.10
C GLN A 144 7.06 -3.83 6.16
N ARG A 145 6.65 -3.39 7.37
CA ARG A 145 6.43 -4.32 8.48
C ARG A 145 5.41 -3.83 9.48
N ILE A 146 4.54 -4.75 9.91
CA ILE A 146 3.70 -4.65 11.10
C ILE A 146 4.14 -5.76 12.05
N SER A 147 4.72 -5.38 13.20
CA SER A 147 5.25 -6.34 14.16
C SER A 147 4.15 -7.01 15.00
N ASN A 148 4.54 -8.03 15.76
CA ASN A 148 3.60 -8.83 16.57
C ASN A 148 2.73 -7.95 17.47
N ASN A 149 1.46 -8.31 17.58
CA ASN A 149 0.46 -7.67 18.44
C ASN A 149 0.25 -6.16 18.17
N ALA A 150 0.71 -5.62 17.04
CA ALA A 150 0.69 -4.17 16.81
C ALA A 150 -0.70 -3.54 16.97
N PHE A 151 -1.77 -4.25 16.65
CA PHE A 151 -3.17 -3.85 16.82
C PHE A 151 -3.96 -4.84 17.71
N ASP A 152 -3.27 -5.65 18.55
CA ASP A 152 -3.96 -6.56 19.48
C ASP A 152 -4.95 -5.78 20.34
N SER A 153 -6.14 -6.37 20.55
CA SER A 153 -7.20 -5.81 21.40
C SER A 153 -7.74 -4.43 20.94
N CYS A 154 -7.57 -4.06 19.66
CA CYS A 154 -8.30 -2.94 19.06
C CYS A 154 -9.75 -3.40 18.78
N MET A 155 -10.56 -3.44 19.85
CA MET A 155 -11.88 -4.13 19.82
C MET A 155 -12.86 -3.49 18.87
N SER A 156 -12.76 -2.16 18.66
CA SER A 156 -13.64 -1.38 17.77
C SER A 156 -13.12 -1.26 16.34
N LEU A 157 -11.93 -1.83 16.01
CA LEU A 157 -11.35 -1.73 14.68
C LEU A 157 -12.24 -2.44 13.65
N LYS A 158 -12.83 -1.66 12.75
CA LYS A 158 -13.75 -2.10 11.70
C LYS A 158 -13.06 -2.26 10.36
N HIS A 159 -12.14 -1.35 10.07
CA HIS A 159 -11.56 -1.19 8.75
C HIS A 159 -10.06 -0.87 8.82
N ILE A 160 -9.29 -1.52 7.96
CA ILE A 160 -7.87 -1.22 7.77
C ILE A 160 -7.50 -1.20 6.28
N THR A 161 -6.70 -0.21 5.88
CA THR A 161 -6.10 -0.17 4.54
C THR A 161 -4.64 -0.60 4.64
N ILE A 162 -4.23 -1.61 3.86
CA ILE A 162 -2.88 -2.20 3.88
C ILE A 162 -2.30 -2.32 2.46
N PRO A 163 -0.98 -2.23 2.26
CA PRO A 163 -0.37 -2.49 0.96
C PRO A 163 -0.34 -3.98 0.62
N LEU A 164 -0.24 -4.30 -0.66
CA LEU A 164 -0.06 -5.66 -1.15
C LEU A 164 1.43 -6.04 -1.10
N LYS A 165 1.91 -6.47 0.06
CA LYS A 165 3.29 -6.93 0.27
C LYS A 165 3.33 -8.21 1.10
N GLN A 166 4.15 -9.18 0.67
CA GLN A 166 4.36 -10.43 1.41
C GLN A 166 5.18 -10.20 2.69
N ASN A 167 5.00 -11.09 3.66
CA ASN A 167 5.77 -11.12 4.91
C ASN A 167 5.73 -9.81 5.73
N MET A 168 4.75 -8.95 5.46
CA MET A 168 4.59 -7.67 6.13
C MET A 168 3.90 -7.81 7.48
N ILE A 169 2.91 -8.71 7.57
CA ILE A 169 2.09 -8.92 8.77
C ILE A 169 2.69 -10.06 9.59
N MET A 170 3.12 -9.73 10.82
CA MET A 170 3.63 -10.71 11.78
C MET A 170 2.49 -11.44 12.52
N ASP A 171 2.83 -12.22 13.54
CA ASP A 171 1.84 -12.99 14.26
C ASP A 171 0.98 -12.09 15.18
N ASP A 172 -0.27 -12.50 15.36
CA ASP A 172 -1.24 -11.89 16.28
C ASP A 172 -1.46 -10.37 16.11
N VAL A 173 -1.10 -9.81 14.94
CA VAL A 173 -1.25 -8.36 14.67
C VAL A 173 -2.67 -7.89 14.97
N PHE A 174 -3.71 -8.65 14.58
CA PHE A 174 -5.13 -8.33 14.76
C PHE A 174 -5.81 -9.25 15.79
N PHE A 175 -5.05 -9.80 16.73
CA PHE A 175 -5.62 -10.62 17.78
C PHE A 175 -6.67 -9.82 18.56
N ARG A 176 -7.82 -10.41 18.88
CA ARG A 176 -8.97 -9.74 19.53
C ARG A 176 -9.58 -8.53 18.80
N CYS A 177 -9.22 -8.22 17.56
CA CYS A 177 -9.93 -7.22 16.74
C CYS A 177 -11.28 -7.78 16.30
N ARG A 178 -12.26 -7.81 17.23
CA ARG A 178 -13.54 -8.50 17.03
C ARG A 178 -14.36 -7.89 15.90
N GLN A 179 -14.34 -6.56 15.76
CA GLN A 179 -15.13 -5.82 14.78
C GLN A 179 -14.45 -5.65 13.42
N LEU A 180 -13.22 -6.17 13.22
CA LEU A 180 -12.52 -6.04 11.93
C LEU A 180 -13.25 -6.87 10.87
N THR A 181 -13.91 -6.19 9.95
CA THR A 181 -14.73 -6.77 8.88
C THR A 181 -14.32 -6.33 7.49
N ALA A 182 -13.50 -5.29 7.38
CA ALA A 182 -13.07 -4.74 6.10
C ALA A 182 -11.57 -4.50 6.04
N VAL A 183 -10.97 -4.97 4.93
CA VAL A 183 -9.58 -4.71 4.56
C VAL A 183 -9.58 -4.20 3.13
N ASP A 184 -8.98 -3.03 2.93
CA ASP A 184 -8.75 -2.45 1.61
C ASP A 184 -7.26 -2.44 1.28
N LEU A 185 -6.96 -2.36 -0.02
CA LEU A 185 -5.59 -2.24 -0.49
C LEU A 185 -5.19 -0.77 -0.63
N ALA A 186 -4.06 -0.40 -0.06
CA ALA A 186 -3.44 0.91 -0.23
C ALA A 186 -3.17 1.15 -1.73
N GLY A 187 -3.50 2.36 -2.20
CA GLY A 187 -3.47 2.69 -3.63
C GLY A 187 -4.68 2.20 -4.43
N GLY A 188 -5.56 1.40 -3.82
CA GLY A 188 -6.81 0.92 -4.41
C GLY A 188 -6.65 -0.25 -5.38
N VAL A 189 -7.74 -0.97 -5.58
CA VAL A 189 -7.81 -2.17 -6.45
C VAL A 189 -7.47 -1.82 -7.90
N GLN A 190 -7.95 -0.68 -8.39
CA GLN A 190 -7.74 -0.25 -9.77
C GLN A 190 -6.26 -0.12 -10.14
N LYS A 191 -5.43 0.38 -9.23
CA LYS A 191 -3.98 0.46 -9.44
C LYS A 191 -3.36 -0.92 -9.65
N ILE A 192 -3.79 -1.91 -8.87
CA ILE A 192 -3.28 -3.29 -8.97
C ILE A 192 -3.70 -3.95 -10.27
N VAL A 193 -4.99 -3.86 -10.63
CA VAL A 193 -5.52 -4.49 -11.85
C VAL A 193 -5.11 -3.77 -13.13
N SER A 194 -4.72 -2.47 -13.08
CA SER A 194 -4.26 -1.72 -14.24
C SER A 194 -3.02 -2.33 -14.92
N TYR A 195 -2.22 -3.09 -14.17
CA TYR A 195 -1.06 -3.83 -14.71
C TYR A 195 -1.46 -5.13 -15.45
N LEU A 196 -2.73 -5.52 -15.44
CA LEU A 196 -3.20 -6.72 -16.11
C LEU A 196 -3.74 -6.37 -17.49
N HIS A 197 -3.31 -7.11 -18.52
CA HIS A 197 -3.64 -6.82 -19.91
C HIS A 197 -4.96 -7.47 -20.35
N PHE A 198 -5.38 -8.58 -19.71
CA PHE A 198 -6.61 -9.27 -20.07
C PHE A 198 -7.74 -8.94 -19.12
N GLU A 199 -8.92 -8.64 -19.66
CA GLU A 199 -10.12 -8.33 -18.88
C GLU A 199 -10.55 -9.49 -17.97
N SER A 200 -10.37 -10.74 -18.43
CA SER A 200 -10.62 -11.94 -17.62
C SER A 200 -9.73 -11.99 -16.37
N TRP A 201 -8.45 -11.57 -16.49
CA TRP A 201 -7.52 -11.51 -15.36
C TRP A 201 -7.89 -10.40 -14.38
N LYS A 202 -8.31 -9.23 -14.89
CA LYS A 202 -8.79 -8.12 -14.07
C LYS A 202 -10.01 -8.53 -13.25
N ASN A 203 -10.98 -9.19 -13.90
CA ASN A 203 -12.21 -9.66 -13.25
C ASN A 203 -11.90 -10.68 -12.15
N GLU A 204 -11.06 -11.69 -12.44
CA GLU A 204 -10.64 -12.67 -11.44
C GLU A 204 -9.93 -12.01 -10.26
N MET A 205 -9.03 -11.05 -10.52
CA MET A 205 -8.33 -10.34 -9.45
C MET A 205 -9.26 -9.48 -8.61
N ASN A 206 -10.22 -8.79 -9.21
CA ASN A 206 -11.24 -8.02 -8.50
C ASN A 206 -12.06 -8.92 -7.55
N GLU A 207 -12.47 -10.09 -8.02
CA GLU A 207 -13.20 -11.06 -7.21
C GLU A 207 -12.34 -11.54 -6.01
N ARG A 208 -11.08 -11.93 -6.26
CA ARG A 208 -10.15 -12.37 -5.22
C ARG A 208 -9.85 -11.29 -4.18
N ILE A 209 -9.67 -10.05 -4.63
CA ILE A 209 -9.42 -8.93 -3.71
C ILE A 209 -10.64 -8.68 -2.83
N ASN A 210 -11.85 -8.71 -3.39
CA ASN A 210 -13.08 -8.47 -2.65
C ASN A 210 -13.49 -9.64 -1.74
N GLN A 211 -12.96 -10.83 -1.96
CA GLN A 211 -13.30 -12.03 -1.18
C GLN A 211 -12.98 -11.88 0.31
N ILE A 212 -11.93 -11.15 0.68
CA ILE A 212 -11.53 -10.98 2.08
C ILE A 212 -12.65 -10.36 2.92
N ASN A 213 -13.34 -9.36 2.38
CA ASN A 213 -14.41 -8.63 3.06
C ASN A 213 -15.71 -9.47 3.23
N GLN A 214 -15.80 -10.60 2.53
CA GLN A 214 -16.87 -11.60 2.73
C GLN A 214 -16.50 -12.62 3.81
N VAL A 215 -15.21 -12.92 3.97
CA VAL A 215 -14.69 -13.94 4.90
C VAL A 215 -14.47 -13.37 6.30
N LEU A 216 -13.90 -12.16 6.40
CA LEU A 216 -13.50 -11.56 7.69
C LEU A 216 -14.63 -11.42 8.73
N PRO A 217 -15.88 -11.07 8.36
CA PRO A 217 -16.96 -10.96 9.34
C PRO A 217 -17.21 -12.25 10.11
N ASN A 218 -17.02 -13.40 9.45
CA ASN A 218 -17.24 -14.73 10.02
C ASN A 218 -15.95 -15.39 10.56
N THR A 219 -14.80 -14.68 10.46
CA THR A 219 -13.51 -15.19 10.92
C THR A 219 -13.34 -14.93 12.40
N PRO A 220 -13.02 -15.97 13.23
CA PRO A 220 -12.67 -15.76 14.62
C PRO A 220 -11.51 -14.78 14.80
N SER A 221 -11.59 -13.92 15.83
CA SER A 221 -10.64 -12.82 16.00
C SER A 221 -9.17 -13.26 16.12
N TYR A 222 -8.92 -14.46 16.67
CA TYR A 222 -7.57 -15.02 16.77
C TYR A 222 -7.00 -15.52 15.42
N ARG A 223 -7.84 -15.68 14.39
CA ARG A 223 -7.41 -16.10 13.05
C ARG A 223 -7.31 -14.96 12.04
N LYS A 224 -7.75 -13.76 12.38
CA LYS A 224 -7.81 -12.65 11.41
C LYS A 224 -6.45 -12.32 10.80
N SER A 225 -5.39 -12.33 11.61
CA SER A 225 -4.02 -12.09 11.12
C SER A 225 -3.57 -13.12 10.08
N SER A 226 -3.80 -14.42 10.34
CA SER A 226 -3.45 -15.48 9.39
C SER A 226 -4.27 -15.42 8.12
N VAL A 227 -5.59 -15.19 8.23
CA VAL A 227 -6.48 -15.10 7.07
C VAL A 227 -6.13 -13.91 6.17
N ILE A 228 -5.81 -12.75 6.74
CA ILE A 228 -5.37 -11.58 5.97
C ILE A 228 -4.01 -11.86 5.30
N ARG A 229 -3.08 -12.51 5.98
CA ARG A 229 -1.77 -12.90 5.42
C ARG A 229 -1.94 -13.87 4.25
N GLU A 230 -2.71 -14.94 4.42
CA GLU A 230 -3.02 -15.93 3.39
C GLU A 230 -3.69 -15.28 2.16
N TRP A 231 -4.58 -14.32 2.39
CA TRP A 231 -5.21 -13.56 1.33
C TRP A 231 -4.19 -12.71 0.54
N ILE A 232 -3.30 -11.95 1.21
CA ILE A 232 -2.22 -11.18 0.57
C ILE A 232 -1.33 -12.12 -0.28
N GLU A 233 -0.92 -13.25 0.28
CA GLU A 233 -0.08 -14.24 -0.41
C GLU A 233 -0.77 -14.82 -1.64
N SER A 234 -2.06 -15.09 -1.55
CA SER A 234 -2.89 -15.58 -2.67
C SER A 234 -2.95 -14.56 -3.81
N ILE A 235 -3.19 -13.28 -3.51
CA ILE A 235 -3.22 -12.21 -4.51
C ILE A 235 -1.85 -12.05 -5.16
N ASP A 236 -0.78 -11.94 -4.36
CA ASP A 236 0.58 -11.74 -4.87
C ASP A 236 1.05 -12.93 -5.72
N SER A 237 0.74 -14.15 -5.31
CA SER A 237 1.04 -15.36 -6.09
C SER A 237 0.31 -15.35 -7.43
N ARG A 238 -0.95 -14.91 -7.46
CA ARG A 238 -1.71 -14.83 -8.69
C ARG A 238 -1.21 -13.71 -9.62
N MET A 239 -0.81 -12.57 -9.06
CA MET A 239 -0.17 -11.48 -9.82
C MET A 239 1.15 -11.93 -10.45
N ARG A 240 1.96 -12.70 -9.74
CA ARG A 240 3.20 -13.29 -10.30
C ARG A 240 2.91 -14.28 -11.40
N TYR A 241 1.88 -15.12 -11.24
CA TYR A 241 1.44 -16.03 -12.29
C TYR A 241 1.05 -15.26 -13.56
N TYR A 242 0.25 -14.19 -13.46
CA TYR A 242 -0.13 -13.40 -14.62
C TYR A 242 1.04 -12.69 -15.29
N LYS A 243 2.01 -12.19 -14.52
CA LYS A 243 3.25 -11.63 -15.08
C LYS A 243 4.01 -12.67 -15.86
N PHE A 244 4.20 -13.88 -15.32
CA PHE A 244 4.88 -14.97 -16.01
C PHE A 244 4.13 -15.38 -17.28
N GLU A 245 2.83 -15.55 -17.22
CA GLU A 245 2.00 -15.93 -18.35
C GLU A 245 2.02 -14.86 -19.46
N HIS A 246 2.04 -13.58 -19.08
CA HIS A 246 2.21 -12.49 -20.00
C HIS A 246 3.55 -12.57 -20.75
N TYR A 247 4.66 -12.79 -20.04
CA TYR A 247 5.98 -12.99 -20.68
C TYR A 247 6.00 -14.20 -21.61
N ARG A 248 5.39 -15.30 -21.22
CA ARG A 248 5.27 -16.49 -22.05
C ARG A 248 4.54 -16.21 -23.37
N LEU A 249 3.39 -15.54 -23.27
CA LEU A 249 2.60 -15.15 -24.43
C LEU A 249 3.34 -14.18 -25.36
N LEU A 250 4.09 -13.23 -24.79
CA LEU A 250 4.94 -12.31 -25.58
C LEU A 250 6.05 -13.09 -26.33
N GLN A 251 6.72 -14.02 -25.67
CA GLN A 251 7.76 -14.85 -26.32
C GLN A 251 7.19 -15.70 -27.45
N GLU A 252 6.04 -16.36 -27.22
CA GLU A 252 5.35 -17.12 -28.26
C GLU A 252 5.00 -16.23 -29.47
N ALA A 253 4.46 -15.06 -29.20
CA ALA A 253 4.07 -14.11 -30.22
C ALA A 253 5.25 -13.54 -31.00
N THR A 254 6.36 -13.21 -30.33
CA THR A 254 7.61 -12.75 -31.00
C THR A 254 8.22 -13.86 -31.85
N THR A 255 8.24 -15.10 -31.36
CA THR A 255 8.72 -16.27 -32.13
C THR A 255 7.89 -16.50 -33.38
N LEU A 256 6.56 -16.41 -33.29
CA LEU A 256 5.67 -16.53 -34.44
C LEU A 256 5.89 -15.41 -35.47
N LEU A 257 6.12 -14.18 -34.99
CA LEU A 257 6.44 -13.03 -35.85
C LEU A 257 7.77 -13.24 -36.61
N GLU A 258 8.83 -13.67 -35.90
CA GLU A 258 10.12 -13.97 -36.50
C GLU A 258 10.00 -15.06 -37.55
N LEU A 259 9.28 -16.15 -37.29
CA LEU A 259 9.04 -17.22 -38.25
C LEU A 259 8.27 -16.74 -39.48
N ALA A 260 7.26 -15.86 -39.27
CA ALA A 260 6.51 -15.28 -40.39
C ALA A 260 7.37 -14.37 -41.25
N LEU A 261 8.23 -13.53 -40.65
CA LEU A 261 9.19 -12.68 -41.37
C LEU A 261 10.24 -13.50 -42.13
N TRP A 262 10.74 -14.54 -41.50
CA TRP A 262 11.73 -15.45 -42.14
C TRP A 262 11.13 -16.15 -43.36
N LYS A 263 9.90 -16.63 -43.24
CA LYS A 263 9.16 -17.24 -44.34
C LYS A 263 8.90 -16.25 -45.46
N ALA A 264 8.50 -15.03 -45.17
CA ALA A 264 8.29 -13.98 -46.17
C ALA A 264 9.60 -13.70 -46.95
N LYS A 265 10.74 -13.66 -46.28
CA LYS A 265 12.05 -13.44 -46.88
C LYS A 265 12.48 -14.59 -47.80
N LEU A 266 12.25 -15.82 -47.40
CA LEU A 266 12.49 -17.01 -48.26
C LEU A 266 11.60 -17.00 -49.52
N ASP A 267 10.34 -16.63 -49.40
CA ASP A 267 9.40 -16.49 -50.52
C ASP A 267 9.82 -15.38 -51.50
N GLU A 268 10.53 -14.33 -51.03
CA GLU A 268 11.10 -13.26 -51.88
C GLU A 268 12.38 -13.72 -52.59
N ASP A 269 13.23 -14.46 -51.92
CA ASP A 269 14.49 -14.96 -52.49
C ASP A 269 14.23 -16.06 -53.55
N ASP A 270 13.21 -16.91 -53.38
CA ASP A 270 12.76 -17.86 -54.38
C ASP A 270 12.19 -17.18 -55.62
N LYS A 271 11.50 -16.03 -55.47
CA LYS A 271 11.02 -15.24 -56.61
C LYS A 271 12.14 -14.56 -57.39
N LYS A 272 13.26 -14.17 -56.73
CA LYS A 272 14.41 -13.57 -57.38
C LYS A 272 15.32 -14.56 -58.10
N ASN A 273 15.29 -15.85 -57.69
CA ASN A 273 16.11 -16.90 -58.22
C ASN A 273 15.41 -17.75 -59.29
N MET A 274 14.19 -17.39 -59.75
CA MET A 274 13.57 -18.03 -60.92
C MET A 274 14.28 -17.56 -62.19
N PRO A 275 14.76 -18.50 -63.03
CA PRO A 275 15.38 -18.16 -64.29
C PRO A 275 14.38 -17.48 -65.25
N ASP A 276 14.79 -16.42 -65.89
CA ASP A 276 14.00 -15.58 -66.89
C ASP A 276 13.57 -16.35 -68.17
N ASP A 277 13.48 -17.71 -68.15
CA ASP A 277 13.29 -18.52 -69.34
C ASP A 277 11.88 -19.12 -69.46
N PHE A 278 10.81 -18.30 -69.28
CA PHE A 278 9.45 -18.69 -69.69
C PHE A 278 8.64 -17.56 -70.33
N SER A 279 9.24 -16.87 -71.26
CA SER A 279 8.49 -15.91 -72.11
C SER A 279 8.22 -16.50 -73.51
N LYS A 280 7.51 -17.61 -73.59
CA LYS A 280 6.75 -18.01 -74.79
C LYS A 280 5.87 -19.25 -74.49
N GLY A 281 4.61 -19.00 -74.17
CA GLY A 281 3.60 -20.04 -74.10
C GLY A 281 2.29 -19.50 -73.56
N LYS A 282 1.44 -19.01 -74.48
CA LYS A 282 0.03 -18.70 -74.14
C LYS A 282 -0.69 -19.97 -73.72
N ALA A 283 -0.99 -20.18 -72.45
CA ALA A 283 -2.11 -20.98 -72.02
C ALA A 283 -2.44 -20.75 -70.53
N ASN A 284 -3.65 -20.32 -70.24
CA ASN A 284 -4.43 -20.40 -69.02
C ASN A 284 -3.88 -19.66 -67.79
N ILE A 285 -4.07 -18.37 -67.77
CA ILE A 285 -4.06 -17.49 -66.61
C ILE A 285 -5.43 -17.57 -65.88
N ALA A 286 -5.64 -18.62 -65.09
CA ALA A 286 -6.80 -18.68 -64.21
C ALA A 286 -6.51 -19.36 -62.85
N THR A 287 -5.33 -20.04 -62.67
CA THR A 287 -5.02 -20.78 -61.45
C THR A 287 -4.00 -20.09 -60.54
N THR A 288 -3.19 -19.16 -61.05
CA THR A 288 -2.15 -18.47 -60.29
C THR A 288 -2.67 -17.41 -59.34
N ASN A 289 -3.81 -16.76 -59.64
CA ASN A 289 -4.37 -15.71 -58.75
C ASN A 289 -5.00 -16.28 -57.48
N VAL A 290 -5.51 -17.51 -57.49
CA VAL A 290 -6.20 -18.09 -56.31
C VAL A 290 -5.20 -18.58 -55.28
N ASP A 291 -4.03 -19.08 -55.70
CA ASP A 291 -2.97 -19.56 -54.78
C ASP A 291 -2.18 -18.37 -54.17
N ASP A 292 -1.95 -17.31 -54.92
CA ASP A 292 -1.32 -16.09 -54.42
C ASP A 292 -2.28 -15.33 -53.48
N GLU A 293 -3.58 -15.26 -53.76
CA GLU A 293 -4.57 -14.72 -52.86
C GLU A 293 -4.72 -15.53 -51.56
N ARG A 294 -4.71 -16.86 -51.67
CA ARG A 294 -4.71 -17.73 -50.51
C ARG A 294 -3.43 -17.62 -49.68
N LYS A 295 -2.26 -17.47 -50.34
CA LYS A 295 -0.98 -17.27 -49.68
C LYS A 295 -0.91 -15.90 -49.00
N TYR A 296 -1.39 -14.84 -49.67
CA TYR A 296 -1.53 -13.49 -49.07
C TYR A 296 -2.49 -13.47 -47.92
N ASN A 297 -3.64 -14.12 -48.04
CA ASN A 297 -4.64 -14.24 -46.96
C ASN A 297 -4.14 -15.06 -45.76
N ARG A 298 -3.26 -16.04 -45.96
CA ARG A 298 -2.59 -16.79 -44.88
C ARG A 298 -1.56 -15.95 -44.15
N ILE A 299 -0.77 -15.16 -44.89
CA ILE A 299 0.22 -14.26 -44.31
C ILE A 299 -0.46 -13.11 -43.55
N THR A 300 -1.48 -12.50 -44.14
CA THR A 300 -2.26 -11.44 -43.51
C THR A 300 -3.10 -11.94 -42.34
N SER A 301 -3.64 -13.15 -42.36
CA SER A 301 -4.32 -13.72 -41.21
C SER A 301 -3.35 -14.08 -40.08
N GLY A 302 -2.15 -14.60 -40.40
CA GLY A 302 -1.08 -14.82 -39.41
C GLY A 302 -0.59 -13.50 -38.80
N ALA A 303 -0.28 -12.51 -39.63
CA ALA A 303 0.08 -11.16 -39.20
C ALA A 303 -1.04 -10.47 -38.43
N SER A 304 -2.30 -10.65 -38.84
CA SER A 304 -3.49 -10.10 -38.17
C SER A 304 -3.68 -10.71 -36.76
N ILE A 305 -3.42 -12.02 -36.60
CA ILE A 305 -3.47 -12.69 -35.29
C ILE A 305 -2.34 -12.16 -34.39
N VAL A 306 -1.12 -12.02 -34.93
CA VAL A 306 0.03 -11.47 -34.22
C VAL A 306 -0.20 -10.01 -33.85
N ILE A 307 -0.65 -9.19 -34.79
CA ILE A 307 -0.97 -7.77 -34.55
C ILE A 307 -2.09 -7.63 -33.53
N LYS A 308 -3.18 -8.39 -33.67
CA LYS A 308 -4.33 -8.32 -32.75
C LYS A 308 -4.00 -8.78 -31.33
N ASN A 309 -3.04 -9.71 -31.19
CA ASN A 309 -2.66 -10.27 -29.90
C ASN A 309 -1.38 -9.65 -29.31
N ILE A 310 -0.53 -8.98 -30.09
CA ILE A 310 0.74 -8.39 -29.65
C ILE A 310 0.68 -6.87 -29.54
N LEU A 311 0.02 -6.16 -30.47
CA LEU A 311 -0.07 -4.69 -30.43
C LEU A 311 -0.59 -4.12 -29.10
N PRO A 312 -1.59 -4.73 -28.43
CA PRO A 312 -2.00 -4.28 -27.10
C PRO A 312 -0.90 -4.38 -26.03
N PHE A 313 0.16 -5.13 -26.29
CA PHE A 313 1.28 -5.34 -25.37
C PHE A 313 2.53 -4.52 -25.69
N LEU A 314 2.58 -3.91 -26.89
CA LEU A 314 3.70 -3.07 -27.32
C LEU A 314 3.48 -1.57 -27.00
N GLU A 315 2.29 -1.18 -26.57
CA GLU A 315 2.10 0.11 -25.93
C GLU A 315 2.69 0.07 -24.53
N LEU A 316 4.02 0.16 -24.47
CA LEU A 316 4.76 0.42 -23.24
C LEU A 316 4.58 1.90 -22.88
N PRO A 317 4.41 2.19 -21.54
CA PRO A 317 4.30 3.55 -21.06
C PRO A 317 5.56 4.38 -21.30
#